data_540f1177ced4dac68846e3d4f35fdd2a
#
_entry.id   540f1177ced4dac68846e3d4f35fdd2a
#
_cell.length_a   1.000
_cell.length_b   1.000
_cell.length_c   1.000
_cell.angle_alpha   90.00
_cell.angle_beta   90.00
_cell.angle_gamma   90.00
#
_symmetry.space_group_name_H-M   'P 1'
#
loop_
_entity.id
_entity.type
_entity.pdbx_description
1 polymer ?
#
loop_
_entity_poly.entity_id
_entity_poly.type
_entity_poly.pdbx_seq_one_letter_code
_entity_poly.pdbx_strand_id
1 'polypeptide(L)'
;EILSRFDRKIKDPRSFGENTKIVKIIRDFLTISCSIDTLDITLKSFAKKNNLYNSFLKDLPTITNLSKINSKAIFSTNFGRDMEYYTGIVFEIYNSKKKEIARGGRYDGLLKSLGSKKNISAVGAAINLNNLKI
;
A
#
# COMPACT_ATOMS: atom_id res chain seq x y z
N GLU A 1 10.52 -3.66 -2.61
CA GLU A 1 9.98 -4.88 -3.18
C GLU A 1 9.02 -4.62 -4.36
N ILE A 2 7.93 -3.84 -4.19
CA ILE A 2 7.01 -3.48 -5.27
C ILE A 2 7.75 -2.79 -6.41
N LEU A 3 8.63 -1.84 -6.11
CA LEU A 3 9.40 -1.11 -7.12
C LEU A 3 10.30 -2.05 -7.93
N SER A 4 10.95 -3.01 -7.28
CA SER A 4 11.80 -3.99 -7.97
C SER A 4 11.01 -4.94 -8.87
N ARG A 5 9.79 -5.29 -8.49
CA ARG A 5 8.87 -6.07 -9.33
C ARG A 5 8.38 -5.26 -10.52
N PHE A 6 8.08 -3.98 -10.29
CA PHE A 6 7.69 -3.05 -11.35
C PHE A 6 8.81 -2.84 -12.35
N ASP A 7 10.04 -2.61 -11.91
CA ASP A 7 11.21 -2.45 -12.78
C ASP A 7 11.51 -3.72 -13.61
N ARG A 8 11.27 -4.91 -13.05
CA ARG A 8 11.37 -6.17 -13.82
C ARG A 8 10.30 -6.24 -14.92
N LYS A 9 9.05 -5.84 -14.62
CA LYS A 9 7.99 -5.80 -15.62
C LYS A 9 8.24 -4.79 -16.74
N ILE A 10 8.82 -3.63 -16.45
CA ILE A 10 9.19 -2.63 -17.46
C ILE A 10 10.22 -3.18 -18.44
N LYS A 11 11.12 -4.05 -17.98
CA LYS A 11 12.13 -4.69 -18.85
C LYS A 11 11.54 -5.78 -19.74
N ASP A 12 10.31 -6.25 -19.49
CA ASP A 12 9.60 -7.16 -20.38
C ASP A 12 8.91 -6.36 -21.49
N PRO A 13 9.36 -6.48 -22.77
CA PRO A 13 8.81 -5.71 -23.90
C PRO A 13 7.31 -5.95 -24.14
N ARG A 14 6.72 -6.98 -23.53
CA ARG A 14 5.29 -7.31 -23.67
C ARG A 14 4.39 -6.60 -22.65
N SER A 15 4.95 -5.91 -21.65
CA SER A 15 4.18 -5.55 -20.45
C SER A 15 3.58 -4.14 -20.45
N PHE A 16 4.19 -3.11 -21.03
CA PHE A 16 3.72 -1.72 -20.85
C PHE A 16 3.67 -0.86 -22.11
N GLY A 17 4.08 -1.37 -23.27
CA GLY A 17 4.20 -0.53 -24.47
C GLY A 17 5.17 0.66 -24.29
N GLU A 18 5.24 1.53 -25.26
CA GLU A 18 6.20 2.65 -25.27
C GLU A 18 5.79 3.90 -24.48
N ASN A 19 4.76 3.83 -23.60
CA ASN A 19 4.29 5.03 -22.90
C ASN A 19 5.21 5.40 -21.73
N THR A 20 6.35 5.97 -22.07
CA THR A 20 7.39 6.41 -21.11
C THR A 20 6.86 7.39 -20.05
N LYS A 21 5.83 8.19 -20.37
CA LYS A 21 5.21 9.13 -19.43
C LYS A 21 4.46 8.39 -18.32
N ILE A 22 3.65 7.38 -18.65
CA ILE A 22 2.93 6.57 -17.66
C ILE A 22 3.91 5.80 -16.79
N VAL A 23 4.92 5.17 -17.39
CA VAL A 23 5.97 4.45 -16.67
C VAL A 23 6.65 5.37 -15.64
N LYS A 24 6.98 6.61 -16.04
CA LYS A 24 7.57 7.59 -15.14
C LYS A 24 6.64 7.94 -13.97
N ILE A 25 5.35 8.21 -14.25
CA ILE A 25 4.36 8.52 -13.20
C ILE A 25 4.25 7.37 -12.20
N ILE A 26 4.17 6.13 -12.66
CA ILE A 26 4.09 4.96 -11.77
C ILE A 26 5.37 4.81 -10.95
N ARG A 27 6.54 5.00 -11.56
CA ARG A 27 7.81 4.94 -10.84
C ARG A 27 7.89 6.02 -9.77
N ASP A 28 7.55 7.27 -10.12
CA ASP A 28 7.53 8.39 -9.17
C ASP A 28 6.52 8.12 -8.03
N PHE A 29 5.36 7.53 -8.33
CA PHE A 29 4.39 7.11 -7.31
C PHE A 29 4.98 6.08 -6.36
N LEU A 30 5.64 5.04 -6.86
CA LEU A 30 6.22 3.97 -6.06
C LEU A 30 7.43 4.40 -5.21
N THR A 31 7.90 5.64 -5.34
CA THR A 31 8.94 6.22 -4.47
C THR A 31 8.39 7.05 -3.32
N ILE A 32 7.06 7.24 -3.25
CA ILE A 32 6.46 8.03 -2.18
C ILE A 32 6.59 7.28 -0.85
N SER A 33 7.26 7.94 0.10
CA SER A 33 7.30 7.53 1.50
C SER A 33 7.24 8.78 2.37
N CYS A 34 6.26 8.85 3.27
CA CYS A 34 6.04 10.04 4.09
C CYS A 34 5.36 9.69 5.43
N SER A 35 5.44 10.60 6.40
CA SER A 35 4.63 10.51 7.61
C SER A 35 3.14 10.53 7.24
N ILE A 36 2.35 9.80 8.00
CA ILE A 36 0.89 9.79 7.83
C ILE A 36 0.28 11.20 7.97
N ASP A 37 0.89 12.08 8.78
CA ASP A 37 0.42 13.45 8.97
C ASP A 37 0.60 14.34 7.73
N THR A 38 1.59 14.04 6.89
CA THR A 38 1.86 14.77 5.64
C THR A 38 1.29 14.10 4.41
N LEU A 39 0.63 12.96 4.57
CA LEU A 39 0.14 12.13 3.47
C LEU A 39 -0.83 12.87 2.55
N ASP A 40 -1.78 13.62 3.13
CA ASP A 40 -2.78 14.36 2.36
C ASP A 40 -2.12 15.36 1.40
N ILE A 41 -1.20 16.16 1.92
CA ILE A 41 -0.47 17.17 1.14
C ILE A 41 0.39 16.49 0.07
N THR A 42 1.07 15.41 0.42
CA THR A 42 1.96 14.67 -0.47
C THR A 42 1.21 14.09 -1.66
N LEU A 43 0.12 13.36 -1.40
CA LEU A 43 -0.66 12.73 -2.47
C LEU A 43 -1.43 13.74 -3.33
N LYS A 44 -1.97 14.81 -2.75
CA LYS A 44 -2.60 15.89 -3.51
C LYS A 44 -1.60 16.61 -4.42
N SER A 45 -0.40 16.89 -3.91
CA SER A 45 0.68 17.47 -4.71
C SER A 45 1.09 16.57 -5.86
N PHE A 46 1.26 15.27 -5.60
CA PHE A 46 1.56 14.29 -6.64
C PHE A 46 0.47 14.21 -7.70
N ALA A 47 -0.81 14.16 -7.28
CA ALA A 47 -1.95 14.11 -8.19
C ALA A 47 -2.02 15.36 -9.08
N LYS A 48 -1.85 16.56 -8.49
CA LYS A 48 -1.83 17.83 -9.21
C LYS A 48 -0.69 17.88 -10.24
N LYS A 49 0.53 17.52 -9.86
CA LYS A 49 1.71 17.50 -10.74
C LYS A 49 1.50 16.60 -11.96
N ASN A 50 0.77 15.51 -11.80
CA ASN A 50 0.59 14.49 -12.85
C ASN A 50 -0.78 14.56 -13.54
N ASN A 51 -1.59 15.58 -13.26
CA ASN A 51 -2.96 15.73 -13.76
C ASN A 51 -3.84 14.50 -13.49
N LEU A 52 -3.71 13.92 -12.29
CA LEU A 52 -4.52 12.78 -11.86
C LEU A 52 -5.86 13.29 -11.31
N TYR A 53 -6.95 12.59 -11.67
CA TYR A 53 -8.30 12.96 -11.28
C TYR A 53 -8.62 12.62 -9.81
N ASN A 54 -9.72 13.18 -9.31
CA ASN A 54 -10.21 12.97 -7.96
C ASN A 54 -10.40 11.48 -7.58
N SER A 55 -10.64 10.60 -8.55
CA SER A 55 -10.73 9.17 -8.32
C SER A 55 -9.47 8.56 -7.72
N PHE A 56 -8.29 9.12 -8.03
CA PHE A 56 -7.01 8.71 -7.44
C PHE A 56 -6.95 9.00 -5.93
N LEU A 57 -7.66 10.02 -5.47
CA LEU A 57 -7.67 10.47 -4.08
C LEU A 57 -8.89 9.96 -3.29
N LYS A 58 -9.72 9.11 -3.90
CA LYS A 58 -10.99 8.66 -3.32
C LYS A 58 -10.84 8.04 -1.93
N ASP A 59 -9.82 7.23 -1.75
CA ASP A 59 -9.60 6.48 -0.50
C ASP A 59 -8.70 7.24 0.49
N LEU A 60 -8.18 8.42 0.09
CA LEU A 60 -7.28 9.21 0.91
C LEU A 60 -7.86 9.58 2.29
N PRO A 61 -9.14 10.00 2.43
CA PRO A 61 -9.69 10.31 3.74
C PRO A 61 -9.69 9.13 4.71
N THR A 62 -9.90 7.91 4.18
CA THR A 62 -9.85 6.69 4.99
C THR A 62 -8.44 6.44 5.51
N ILE A 63 -7.43 6.63 4.67
CA ILE A 63 -6.02 6.42 5.04
C ILE A 63 -5.56 7.49 6.02
N THR A 64 -5.88 8.76 5.81
CA THR A 64 -5.47 9.86 6.67
C THR A 64 -6.10 9.80 8.06
N ASN A 65 -7.26 9.17 8.21
CA ASN A 65 -7.84 8.92 9.53
C ASN A 65 -6.98 8.02 10.42
N LEU A 66 -6.06 7.24 9.86
CA LEU A 66 -5.10 6.45 10.63
C LEU A 66 -4.12 7.32 11.43
N SER A 67 -3.86 8.56 11.03
CA SER A 67 -3.04 9.51 11.80
C SER A 67 -3.58 9.75 13.20
N LYS A 68 -4.92 9.68 13.37
CA LYS A 68 -5.59 9.80 14.67
C LYS A 68 -5.25 8.65 15.62
N ILE A 69 -4.82 7.50 15.08
CA ILE A 69 -4.49 6.30 15.85
C ILE A 69 -3.01 6.32 16.23
N ASN A 70 -2.15 6.68 15.29
CA ASN A 70 -0.71 6.74 15.52
C ASN A 70 -0.03 7.76 14.58
N SER A 71 0.39 8.89 15.14
CA SER A 71 1.12 9.95 14.42
C SER A 71 2.52 9.54 13.94
N LYS A 72 3.10 8.47 14.49
CA LYS A 72 4.40 7.94 14.06
C LYS A 72 4.33 6.98 12.87
N ALA A 73 3.13 6.75 12.32
CA ALA A 73 2.97 5.87 11.19
C ALA A 73 3.61 6.47 9.92
N ILE A 74 4.28 5.62 9.14
CA ILE A 74 4.86 5.96 7.85
C ILE A 74 4.02 5.30 6.77
N PHE A 75 3.57 6.10 5.81
CA PHE A 75 2.96 5.60 4.59
C PHE A 75 4.03 5.38 3.52
N SER A 76 3.95 4.26 2.82
CA SER A 76 4.83 3.98 1.68
C SER A 76 4.07 3.25 0.58
N THR A 77 4.14 3.78 -0.64
CA THR A 77 3.54 3.16 -1.82
C THR A 77 4.35 1.96 -2.34
N ASN A 78 5.63 1.89 -1.98
CA ASN A 78 6.49 0.74 -2.28
C ASN A 78 6.37 -0.38 -1.23
N PHE A 79 5.53 -0.17 -0.22
CA PHE A 79 5.23 -1.19 0.77
C PHE A 79 4.21 -2.17 0.21
N GLY A 80 4.56 -3.44 0.20
CA GLY A 80 3.69 -4.52 -0.25
C GLY A 80 4.15 -5.85 0.28
N ARG A 81 3.26 -6.80 0.26
CA ARG A 81 3.54 -8.16 0.71
C ARG A 81 3.49 -9.13 -0.46
N ASP A 82 4.17 -10.25 -0.34
CA ASP A 82 4.23 -11.31 -1.35
C ASP A 82 2.88 -12.00 -1.60
N MET A 83 1.91 -11.76 -0.75
CA MET A 83 0.59 -12.38 -0.83
C MET A 83 -0.34 -11.55 -1.72
N GLU A 84 -0.77 -12.12 -2.84
CA GLU A 84 -1.59 -11.44 -3.87
C GLU A 84 -3.07 -11.26 -3.47
N TYR A 85 -3.50 -11.75 -2.32
CA TYR A 85 -4.89 -11.66 -1.89
C TYR A 85 -5.30 -10.33 -1.26
N TYR A 86 -4.33 -9.46 -0.93
CA TYR A 86 -4.66 -8.14 -0.38
C TYR A 86 -5.28 -7.24 -1.45
N THR A 87 -6.40 -6.62 -1.09
CA THR A 87 -7.20 -5.74 -1.97
C THR A 87 -7.23 -4.30 -1.51
N GLY A 88 -6.57 -3.96 -0.42
CA GLY A 88 -6.57 -2.63 0.16
C GLY A 88 -5.33 -2.33 0.99
N ILE A 89 -5.51 -1.58 2.06
CA ILE A 89 -4.43 -1.20 2.95
C ILE A 89 -3.79 -2.44 3.57
N VAL A 90 -2.47 -2.46 3.58
CA VAL A 90 -1.65 -3.41 4.33
C VAL A 90 -0.80 -2.65 5.35
N PHE A 91 -0.48 -3.29 6.47
CA PHE A 91 0.31 -2.67 7.52
C PHE A 91 1.27 -3.65 8.17
N GLU A 92 2.32 -3.09 8.75
CA GLU A 92 3.23 -3.76 9.68
C GLU A 92 3.45 -2.87 10.90
N ILE A 93 3.54 -3.49 12.07
CA ILE A 93 3.82 -2.81 13.34
C ILE A 93 5.11 -3.39 13.91
N TYR A 94 6.01 -2.51 14.30
CA TYR A 94 7.31 -2.86 14.85
C TYR A 94 7.43 -2.37 16.30
N ASN A 95 8.16 -3.11 17.13
CA ASN A 95 8.55 -2.63 18.45
C ASN A 95 9.75 -1.66 18.37
N SER A 96 10.16 -1.09 19.50
CA SER A 96 11.31 -0.18 19.61
C SER A 96 12.63 -0.79 19.13
N LYS A 97 12.75 -2.12 19.17
CA LYS A 97 13.93 -2.87 18.67
C LYS A 97 13.82 -3.24 17.18
N LYS A 98 12.88 -2.63 16.45
CA LYS A 98 12.60 -2.88 15.02
C LYS A 98 12.25 -4.34 14.70
N LYS A 99 11.69 -5.09 15.65
CA LYS A 99 11.15 -6.42 15.41
C LYS A 99 9.65 -6.31 15.09
N GLU A 100 9.20 -6.99 14.03
CA GLU A 100 7.79 -7.04 13.65
C GLU A 100 6.96 -7.73 14.76
N ILE A 101 5.96 -7.04 15.26
CA ILE A 101 5.02 -7.56 16.28
C ILE A 101 3.65 -7.86 15.71
N ALA A 102 3.24 -7.18 14.65
CA ALA A 102 1.99 -7.48 13.96
C ALA A 102 2.07 -7.08 12.49
N ARG A 103 1.28 -7.76 11.68
CA ARG A 103 1.10 -7.46 10.25
C ARG A 103 -0.29 -7.86 9.80
N GLY A 104 -0.83 -7.15 8.83
CA GLY A 104 -2.17 -7.46 8.34
C GLY A 104 -2.61 -6.56 7.22
N GLY A 105 -3.90 -6.63 6.90
CA GLY A 105 -4.50 -5.81 5.87
C GLY A 105 -5.90 -6.23 5.50
N ARG A 106 -6.41 -5.62 4.43
CA ARG A 106 -7.73 -5.88 3.85
C ARG A 106 -7.62 -6.84 2.67
N TYR A 107 -8.50 -7.85 2.61
CA TYR A 107 -8.49 -8.90 1.60
C TYR A 107 -9.90 -9.37 1.20
N ASP A 108 -10.70 -8.48 0.65
CA ASP A 108 -12.11 -8.71 0.29
C ASP A 108 -12.33 -9.83 -0.74
N GLY A 109 -11.33 -10.09 -1.59
CA GLY A 109 -11.43 -11.11 -2.65
C GLY A 109 -11.11 -12.54 -2.20
N LEU A 110 -10.52 -12.74 -1.02
CA LEU A 110 -9.98 -14.04 -0.61
C LEU A 110 -11.04 -15.14 -0.53
N LEU A 111 -12.17 -14.86 0.11
CA LEU A 111 -13.23 -15.86 0.25
C LEU A 111 -13.85 -16.27 -1.10
N LYS A 112 -13.90 -15.32 -2.05
CA LYS A 112 -14.36 -15.62 -3.41
C LYS A 112 -13.38 -16.53 -4.13
N SER A 113 -12.08 -16.32 -4.01
CA SER A 113 -11.06 -17.20 -4.60
C SER A 113 -11.05 -18.60 -3.98
N LEU A 114 -11.54 -18.73 -2.75
CA LEU A 114 -11.72 -20.00 -2.04
C LEU A 114 -13.09 -20.68 -2.30
N GLY A 115 -13.88 -20.16 -3.28
CA GLY A 115 -15.14 -20.78 -3.71
C GLY A 115 -16.40 -20.16 -3.12
N SER A 116 -16.32 -19.07 -2.35
CA SER A 116 -17.54 -18.37 -1.92
C SER A 116 -18.30 -17.77 -3.11
N LYS A 117 -19.63 -17.96 -3.12
CA LYS A 117 -20.50 -17.33 -4.14
C LYS A 117 -20.64 -15.82 -3.97
N LYS A 118 -20.33 -15.28 -2.79
CA LYS A 118 -20.46 -13.85 -2.45
C LYS A 118 -19.09 -13.24 -2.25
N ASN A 119 -18.97 -11.96 -2.61
CA ASN A 119 -17.84 -11.14 -2.22
C ASN A 119 -18.05 -10.73 -0.76
N ILE A 120 -17.11 -11.07 0.13
CA ILE A 120 -17.20 -10.80 1.56
C ILE A 120 -15.99 -9.97 1.93
N SER A 121 -16.23 -8.74 2.41
CA SER A 121 -15.18 -7.89 2.91
C SER A 121 -14.52 -8.52 4.13
N ALA A 122 -13.19 -8.56 4.11
CA ALA A 122 -12.42 -9.16 5.19
C ALA A 122 -11.17 -8.34 5.53
N VAL A 123 -10.85 -8.31 6.81
CA VAL A 123 -9.62 -7.75 7.36
C VAL A 123 -9.05 -8.73 8.38
N GLY A 124 -7.73 -8.73 8.52
CA GLY A 124 -7.11 -9.56 9.53
C GLY A 124 -5.68 -9.17 9.81
N ALA A 125 -5.17 -9.69 10.91
CA ALA A 125 -3.79 -9.48 11.33
C ALA A 125 -3.21 -10.75 11.97
N ALA A 126 -1.92 -10.96 11.75
CA ALA A 126 -1.12 -11.94 12.47
C ALA A 126 -0.27 -11.20 13.51
N ILE A 127 -0.20 -11.75 14.71
CA ILE A 127 0.57 -11.18 15.83
C ILE A 127 1.69 -12.16 16.21
N ASN A 128 2.92 -11.65 16.29
CA ASN A 128 4.07 -12.41 16.75
C ASN A 128 4.24 -12.24 18.25
N LEU A 129 3.72 -13.19 19.02
CA LEU A 129 3.74 -13.15 20.49
C LEU A 129 5.18 -13.15 21.06
N ASN A 130 6.13 -13.77 20.39
CA ASN A 130 7.51 -13.79 20.84
C ASN A 130 8.18 -12.41 20.81
N ASN A 131 7.71 -11.52 19.93
CA ASN A 131 8.24 -10.18 19.78
C ASN A 131 7.49 -9.14 20.61
N LEU A 132 6.38 -9.52 21.27
CA LEU A 132 5.64 -8.68 22.22
C LEU A 132 6.32 -8.57 23.59
N LYS A 133 7.24 -9.46 23.92
CA LYS A 133 7.98 -9.38 25.18
C LYS A 133 8.85 -8.14 25.19
N ILE A 134 8.49 -7.21 26.07
CA ILE A 134 9.18 -5.95 26.35
C ILE A 134 10.49 -6.23 27.09
#